data_b02cfdb3a6a82791a9c4bd62b5853b7b
#
_entry.id   b02cfdb3a6a82791a9c4bd62b5853b7b
#
_cell.length_a   1.000
_cell.length_b   1.000
_cell.length_c   1.000
_cell.angle_alpha   90.00
_cell.angle_beta   90.00
_cell.angle_gamma   90.00
#
_symmetry.space_group_name_H-M   'P 1'
#
loop_
_entity.id
_entity.type
_entity.pdbx_description
1 polymer ?
#
loop_
_entity_poly.entity_id
_entity_poly.type
_entity_poly.pdbx_seq_one_letter_code
_entity_poly.pdbx_strand_id
1 'polypeptide(L)'
;GNPTPEFMDLVLEVKPDQVTLVPDAPSALTSNAGWDTTANASFLKGICKTLRDNGIRSSIFVNPDPEAVRGAAACGADRVELYTEAYARIYPENPEKAIAPYVAAAEAARECGLGLNAGHDLSLVNLDYYIRTIPWTDEVSIGHALICDALYMGLEAAVKAYLQKTEQQTNINIK
;
A
#
# COMPACT_ATOMS: atom_id res chain seq x y z
N GLY A 1 4.24 -4.75 -9.31
CA GLY A 1 4.71 -6.07 -9.77
C GLY A 1 6.05 -6.46 -9.16
N ASN A 2 6.44 -7.72 -9.39
CA ASN A 2 7.80 -8.17 -9.03
C ASN A 2 8.80 -7.55 -10.02
N PRO A 3 9.89 -6.93 -9.55
CA PRO A 3 10.87 -6.25 -10.39
C PRO A 3 11.79 -7.23 -11.13
N THR A 4 11.20 -8.12 -11.96
CA THR A 4 11.93 -8.92 -12.94
C THR A 4 12.46 -8.03 -14.06
N PRO A 5 13.45 -8.46 -14.83
CA PRO A 5 13.93 -7.68 -15.98
C PRO A 5 12.82 -7.26 -16.92
N GLU A 6 11.91 -8.17 -17.29
CA GLU A 6 10.80 -7.91 -18.21
C GLU A 6 9.81 -6.87 -17.64
N PHE A 7 9.53 -6.94 -16.33
CA PHE A 7 8.69 -5.96 -15.66
C PHE A 7 9.35 -4.59 -15.63
N MET A 8 10.65 -4.53 -15.34
CA MET A 8 11.38 -3.27 -15.31
C MET A 8 11.50 -2.65 -16.71
N ASP A 9 11.71 -3.45 -17.75
CA ASP A 9 11.71 -2.96 -19.13
C ASP A 9 10.37 -2.30 -19.50
N LEU A 10 9.26 -2.96 -19.18
CA LEU A 10 7.91 -2.41 -19.37
C LEU A 10 7.72 -1.09 -18.61
N VAL A 11 8.10 -1.06 -17.32
CA VAL A 11 7.96 0.13 -16.48
C VAL A 11 8.77 1.31 -17.03
N LEU A 12 9.98 1.07 -17.49
CA LEU A 12 10.87 2.11 -18.04
C LEU A 12 10.41 2.61 -19.41
N GLU A 13 9.70 1.78 -20.18
CA GLU A 13 9.07 2.16 -21.44
C GLU A 13 7.82 3.02 -21.20
N VAL A 14 6.90 2.54 -20.32
CA VAL A 14 5.61 3.19 -20.06
C VAL A 14 5.75 4.45 -19.21
N LYS A 15 6.72 4.48 -18.28
CA LYS A 15 6.96 5.56 -17.31
C LYS A 15 5.72 5.98 -16.52
N PRO A 16 5.13 5.06 -15.74
CA PRO A 16 4.00 5.40 -14.88
C PRO A 16 4.42 6.38 -13.78
N ASP A 17 3.45 7.09 -13.19
CA ASP A 17 3.71 7.99 -12.07
C ASP A 17 4.28 7.26 -10.84
N GLN A 18 3.85 6.01 -10.62
CA GLN A 18 4.28 5.18 -9.50
C GLN A 18 4.36 3.70 -9.86
N VAL A 19 5.29 3.01 -9.22
CA VAL A 19 5.41 1.55 -9.25
C VAL A 19 5.42 1.01 -7.83
N THR A 20 4.49 0.10 -7.51
CA THR A 20 4.55 -0.71 -6.29
C THR A 20 5.29 -2.02 -6.57
N LEU A 21 6.39 -2.23 -5.86
CA LEU A 21 7.25 -3.41 -5.95
C LEU A 21 6.72 -4.48 -4.99
N VAL A 22 6.38 -5.67 -5.52
CA VAL A 22 5.90 -6.82 -4.73
C VAL A 22 6.83 -8.01 -4.89
N PRO A 23 7.01 -8.87 -3.85
CA PRO A 23 7.93 -10.01 -3.91
C PRO A 23 7.36 -11.23 -4.62
N ASP A 24 6.12 -11.16 -5.11
CA ASP A 24 5.38 -12.32 -5.60
C ASP A 24 6.06 -12.97 -6.81
N ALA A 25 6.17 -14.30 -6.78
CA ALA A 25 6.60 -15.05 -7.95
C ALA A 25 5.60 -14.90 -9.11
N PRO A 26 6.03 -15.01 -10.38
CA PRO A 26 5.12 -14.88 -11.52
C PRO A 26 3.93 -15.85 -11.52
N SER A 27 4.05 -16.97 -10.79
CA SER A 27 2.98 -17.97 -10.62
C SER A 27 2.04 -17.71 -9.44
N ALA A 28 2.28 -16.67 -8.64
CA ALA A 28 1.43 -16.34 -7.51
C ALA A 28 0.06 -15.83 -7.99
N LEU A 29 -1.03 -16.38 -7.43
CA LEU A 29 -2.38 -15.94 -7.75
C LEU A 29 -2.73 -14.60 -7.10
N THR A 30 -2.13 -14.33 -5.94
CA THR A 30 -2.28 -13.10 -5.17
C THR A 30 -1.10 -12.93 -4.23
N SER A 31 -0.85 -11.69 -3.79
CA SER A 31 0.18 -11.38 -2.80
C SER A 31 -0.14 -12.04 -1.45
N ASN A 32 0.87 -12.62 -0.83
CA ASN A 32 0.74 -13.28 0.47
C ASN A 32 1.76 -12.81 1.52
N ALA A 33 2.70 -11.96 1.14
CA ALA A 33 3.70 -11.36 2.02
C ALA A 33 4.29 -10.09 1.40
N GLY A 34 4.73 -9.16 2.25
CA GLY A 34 5.56 -8.03 1.84
C GLY A 34 7.04 -8.41 1.70
N TRP A 35 7.84 -7.51 1.17
CA TRP A 35 9.28 -7.67 1.08
C TRP A 35 9.95 -7.78 2.45
N ASP A 36 10.88 -8.73 2.57
CA ASP A 36 11.95 -8.64 3.57
C ASP A 36 12.96 -7.60 3.07
N THR A 37 12.79 -6.37 3.53
CA THR A 37 13.59 -5.22 3.11
C THR A 37 15.03 -5.26 3.61
N THR A 38 15.32 -6.04 4.64
CA THR A 38 16.67 -6.25 5.17
C THR A 38 17.43 -7.25 4.33
N ALA A 39 16.85 -8.44 4.10
CA ALA A 39 17.49 -9.48 3.31
C ALA A 39 17.67 -9.08 1.83
N ASN A 40 16.78 -8.23 1.30
CA ASN A 40 16.79 -7.79 -0.09
C ASN A 40 17.28 -6.33 -0.27
N ALA A 41 17.91 -5.73 0.74
CA ALA A 41 18.26 -4.32 0.75
C ALA A 41 19.07 -3.87 -0.47
N SER A 42 20.11 -4.61 -0.83
CA SER A 42 20.97 -4.27 -1.98
C SER A 42 20.20 -4.28 -3.30
N PHE A 43 19.36 -5.29 -3.49
CA PHE A 43 18.52 -5.44 -4.69
C PHE A 43 17.50 -4.30 -4.80
N LEU A 44 16.69 -4.09 -3.75
CA LEU A 44 15.66 -3.05 -3.71
C LEU A 44 16.25 -1.65 -3.88
N LYS A 45 17.43 -1.39 -3.30
CA LYS A 45 18.12 -0.11 -3.46
C LYS A 45 18.51 0.15 -4.93
N GLY A 46 18.95 -0.87 -5.65
CA GLY A 46 19.24 -0.78 -7.09
C GLY A 46 17.99 -0.45 -7.90
N ILE A 47 16.88 -1.13 -7.61
CA ILE A 47 15.59 -0.89 -8.28
C ILE A 47 15.05 0.51 -7.99
N CYS A 48 14.98 0.92 -6.71
CA CYS A 48 14.52 2.27 -6.33
C CYS A 48 15.37 3.36 -6.99
N LYS A 49 16.70 3.17 -7.06
CA LYS A 49 17.58 4.10 -7.78
C LYS A 49 17.23 4.18 -9.26
N THR A 50 17.03 3.06 -9.92
CA THR A 50 16.67 3.02 -11.35
C THR A 50 15.36 3.74 -11.61
N LEU A 51 14.33 3.51 -10.79
CA LEU A 51 13.04 4.18 -10.90
C LEU A 51 13.18 5.68 -10.71
N ARG A 52 13.89 6.12 -9.68
CA ARG A 52 14.14 7.54 -9.39
C ARG A 52 14.89 8.24 -10.52
N ASP A 53 15.94 7.61 -11.07
CA ASP A 53 16.72 8.17 -12.18
C ASP A 53 15.85 8.36 -13.45
N ASN A 54 14.70 7.67 -13.55
CA ASN A 54 13.73 7.77 -14.63
C ASN A 54 12.49 8.61 -14.27
N GLY A 55 12.47 9.24 -13.10
CA GLY A 55 11.36 10.09 -12.65
C GLY A 55 10.11 9.32 -12.21
N ILE A 56 10.26 8.04 -11.86
CA ILE A 56 9.17 7.15 -11.45
C ILE A 56 9.20 7.01 -9.92
N ARG A 57 8.09 7.29 -9.25
CA ARG A 57 7.94 7.12 -7.81
C ARG A 57 7.91 5.64 -7.43
N SER A 58 8.73 5.25 -6.47
CA SER A 58 8.81 3.87 -5.97
C SER A 58 7.96 3.68 -4.71
N SER A 59 7.19 2.60 -4.64
CA SER A 59 6.50 2.12 -3.46
C SER A 59 6.91 0.68 -3.20
N ILE A 60 7.30 0.33 -1.97
CA ILE A 60 7.65 -1.04 -1.59
C ILE A 60 6.51 -1.65 -0.80
N PHE A 61 5.99 -2.80 -1.26
CA PHE A 61 4.96 -3.57 -0.56
C PHE A 61 5.57 -4.29 0.63
N VAL A 62 5.10 -4.01 1.84
CA VAL A 62 5.66 -4.51 3.11
C VAL A 62 4.57 -5.01 4.06
N ASN A 63 4.92 -5.94 4.92
CA ASN A 63 4.08 -6.25 6.07
C ASN A 63 4.03 -5.05 7.04
N PRO A 64 2.98 -4.94 7.88
CA PRO A 64 2.84 -3.86 8.85
C PRO A 64 3.82 -4.02 10.02
N ASP A 65 5.11 -3.89 9.71
CA ASP A 65 6.23 -4.01 10.61
C ASP A 65 7.11 -2.75 10.51
N PRO A 66 7.33 -1.99 11.61
CA PRO A 66 8.19 -0.82 11.62
C PRO A 66 9.61 -1.05 11.07
N GLU A 67 10.20 -2.23 11.31
CA GLU A 67 11.55 -2.54 10.82
C GLU A 67 11.56 -2.74 9.29
N ALA A 68 10.53 -3.41 8.75
CA ALA A 68 10.37 -3.53 7.30
C ALA A 68 10.19 -2.16 6.62
N VAL A 69 9.46 -1.24 7.27
CA VAL A 69 9.27 0.14 6.80
C VAL A 69 10.58 0.93 6.83
N ARG A 70 11.36 0.86 7.93
CA ARG A 70 12.67 1.51 8.02
C ARG A 70 13.65 0.94 6.99
N GLY A 71 13.59 -0.37 6.75
CA GLY A 71 14.35 -1.03 5.70
C GLY A 71 14.00 -0.50 4.29
N ALA A 72 12.71 -0.27 4.00
CA ALA A 72 12.28 0.33 2.74
C ALA A 72 12.82 1.77 2.58
N ALA A 73 12.80 2.58 3.63
CA ALA A 73 13.41 3.90 3.64
C ALA A 73 14.92 3.84 3.35
N ALA A 74 15.63 2.90 3.98
CA ALA A 74 17.07 2.70 3.74
C ALA A 74 17.40 2.23 2.31
N CYS A 75 16.44 1.58 1.62
CA CYS A 75 16.52 1.25 0.21
C CYS A 75 16.29 2.48 -0.71
N GLY A 76 15.82 3.59 -0.14
CA GLY A 76 15.55 4.81 -0.88
C GLY A 76 14.20 4.79 -1.59
N ALA A 77 13.22 4.07 -1.09
CA ALA A 77 11.85 4.14 -1.56
C ALA A 77 11.24 5.52 -1.29
N ASP A 78 10.28 5.92 -2.10
CA ASP A 78 9.50 7.14 -1.89
C ASP A 78 8.29 6.88 -1.01
N ARG A 79 7.73 5.65 -1.09
CA ARG A 79 6.55 5.20 -0.35
C ARG A 79 6.69 3.76 0.13
N VAL A 80 5.84 3.38 1.05
CA VAL A 80 5.54 1.98 1.37
C VAL A 80 4.05 1.73 1.17
N GLU A 81 3.70 0.51 0.76
CA GLU A 81 2.32 0.02 0.75
C GLU A 81 2.18 -1.10 1.77
N LEU A 82 1.31 -0.90 2.77
CA LEU A 82 1.10 -1.89 3.82
C LEU A 82 0.13 -2.99 3.36
N TYR A 83 0.56 -4.24 3.49
CA TYR A 83 -0.26 -5.42 3.21
C TYR A 83 -1.36 -5.59 4.26
N THR A 84 -2.62 -5.59 3.88
CA THR A 84 -3.76 -5.44 4.79
C THR A 84 -4.58 -6.71 5.05
N GLU A 85 -4.13 -7.89 4.64
CA GLU A 85 -4.86 -9.16 4.88
C GLU A 85 -5.13 -9.39 6.37
N ALA A 86 -4.09 -9.31 7.21
CA ALA A 86 -4.22 -9.52 8.64
C ALA A 86 -5.18 -8.52 9.30
N TYR A 87 -5.20 -7.27 8.82
CA TYR A 87 -6.17 -6.27 9.24
C TYR A 87 -7.59 -6.71 8.89
N ALA A 88 -7.83 -7.04 7.62
CA ALA A 88 -9.16 -7.41 7.14
C ALA A 88 -9.70 -8.66 7.86
N ARG A 89 -8.85 -9.63 8.13
CA ARG A 89 -9.20 -10.88 8.81
C ARG A 89 -9.55 -10.68 10.29
N ILE A 90 -8.83 -9.83 11.00
CA ILE A 90 -9.03 -9.60 12.45
C ILE A 90 -10.11 -8.55 12.70
N TYR A 91 -10.30 -7.61 11.77
CA TYR A 91 -11.20 -6.47 11.91
C TYR A 91 -12.62 -6.80 12.38
N PRO A 92 -13.32 -7.84 11.85
CA PRO A 92 -14.69 -8.14 12.27
C PRO A 92 -14.82 -8.51 13.75
N GLU A 93 -13.77 -9.07 14.35
CA GLU A 93 -13.76 -9.52 15.74
C GLU A 93 -13.25 -8.42 16.68
N ASN A 94 -12.18 -7.71 16.27
CA ASN A 94 -11.54 -6.68 17.09
C ASN A 94 -10.80 -5.64 16.23
N PRO A 95 -11.47 -4.54 15.86
CA PRO A 95 -10.88 -3.47 15.05
C PRO A 95 -9.62 -2.84 15.67
N GLU A 96 -9.61 -2.63 16.98
CA GLU A 96 -8.47 -2.01 17.68
C GLU A 96 -7.23 -2.90 17.62
N LYS A 97 -7.40 -4.19 17.84
CA LYS A 97 -6.32 -5.17 17.72
C LYS A 97 -5.84 -5.28 16.26
N ALA A 98 -6.77 -5.23 15.32
CA ALA A 98 -6.47 -5.33 13.89
C ALA A 98 -5.60 -4.17 13.41
N ILE A 99 -5.90 -2.94 13.84
CA ILE A 99 -5.22 -1.73 13.33
C ILE A 99 -3.88 -1.44 14.03
N ALA A 100 -3.67 -1.93 15.25
CA ALA A 100 -2.51 -1.55 16.06
C ALA A 100 -1.14 -1.74 15.37
N PRO A 101 -0.84 -2.86 14.67
CA PRO A 101 0.41 -3.01 13.94
C PRO A 101 0.55 -1.99 12.80
N TYR A 102 -0.57 -1.63 12.17
CA TYR A 102 -0.60 -0.68 11.05
C TYR A 102 -0.32 0.74 11.52
N VAL A 103 -0.83 1.13 12.68
CA VAL A 103 -0.49 2.42 13.31
C VAL A 103 1.01 2.51 13.56
N ALA A 104 1.61 1.48 14.17
CA ALA A 104 3.04 1.46 14.44
C ALA A 104 3.90 1.54 13.16
N ALA A 105 3.52 0.79 12.11
CA ALA A 105 4.19 0.84 10.81
C ALA A 105 4.00 2.20 10.12
N ALA A 106 2.81 2.77 10.19
CA ALA A 106 2.49 4.08 9.62
C ALA A 106 3.26 5.23 10.32
N GLU A 107 3.43 5.15 11.64
CA GLU A 107 4.27 6.09 12.39
C GLU A 107 5.73 5.99 11.96
N ALA A 108 6.26 4.77 11.80
CA ALA A 108 7.61 4.56 11.28
C ALA A 108 7.79 5.13 9.85
N ALA A 109 6.78 5.00 8.98
CA ALA A 109 6.81 5.59 7.65
C ALA A 109 6.90 7.12 7.72
N ARG A 110 6.09 7.74 8.56
CA ARG A 110 6.10 9.20 8.80
C ARG A 110 7.43 9.68 9.38
N GLU A 111 8.00 8.96 10.36
CA GLU A 111 9.32 9.26 10.93
C GLU A 111 10.44 9.20 9.90
N CYS A 112 10.35 8.28 8.96
CA CYS A 112 11.30 8.11 7.86
C CYS A 112 11.05 9.07 6.66
N GLY A 113 9.98 9.86 6.68
CA GLY A 113 9.62 10.75 5.58
C GLY A 113 9.09 10.01 4.34
N LEU A 114 8.60 8.77 4.50
CA LEU A 114 7.96 8.00 3.43
C LEU A 114 6.49 8.39 3.29
N GLY A 115 6.00 8.42 2.06
CA GLY A 115 4.56 8.36 1.81
C GLY A 115 3.99 7.00 2.19
N LEU A 116 2.72 6.98 2.56
CA LEU A 116 2.03 5.80 3.05
C LEU A 116 0.88 5.40 2.15
N ASN A 117 0.98 4.20 1.57
CA ASN A 117 -0.12 3.55 0.86
C ASN A 117 -0.60 2.33 1.65
N ALA A 118 -1.83 1.93 1.43
CA ALA A 118 -2.39 0.70 1.98
C ALA A 118 -3.28 0.01 0.94
N GLY A 119 -3.26 -1.31 0.91
CA GLY A 119 -4.01 -1.99 -0.12
C GLY A 119 -4.18 -3.48 0.08
N HIS A 120 -4.79 -4.10 -0.94
CA HIS A 120 -5.08 -5.50 -1.14
C HIS A 120 -6.43 -5.94 -0.56
N ASP A 121 -6.64 -5.93 0.77
CA ASP A 121 -7.84 -6.51 1.42
C ASP A 121 -8.76 -5.46 2.07
N LEU A 122 -8.57 -4.20 1.74
CA LEU A 122 -9.48 -3.14 2.16
C LEU A 122 -10.82 -3.22 1.40
N SER A 123 -11.91 -2.88 2.10
CA SER A 123 -13.27 -2.94 1.59
C SER A 123 -14.15 -1.84 2.20
N LEU A 124 -15.39 -1.69 1.74
CA LEU A 124 -16.35 -0.73 2.34
C LEU A 124 -16.61 -1.01 3.83
N VAL A 125 -16.33 -2.23 4.31
CA VAL A 125 -16.54 -2.63 5.71
C VAL A 125 -15.46 -2.07 6.63
N ASN A 126 -14.19 -2.07 6.19
CA ASN A 126 -13.04 -1.80 7.06
C ASN A 126 -12.25 -0.54 6.70
N LEU A 127 -12.43 0.02 5.50
CA LEU A 127 -11.68 1.17 5.00
C LEU A 127 -11.86 2.43 5.85
N ASP A 128 -13.09 2.76 6.22
CA ASP A 128 -13.42 3.97 6.99
C ASP A 128 -12.68 4.01 8.35
N TYR A 129 -12.65 2.89 9.06
CA TYR A 129 -11.92 2.80 10.33
C TYR A 129 -10.40 2.92 10.14
N TYR A 130 -9.87 2.29 9.08
CA TYR A 130 -8.45 2.39 8.73
C TYR A 130 -8.03 3.84 8.49
N ILE A 131 -8.75 4.52 7.60
CA ILE A 131 -8.48 5.90 7.21
C ILE A 131 -8.62 6.88 8.38
N ARG A 132 -9.65 6.72 9.23
CA ARG A 132 -9.82 7.57 10.43
C ARG A 132 -8.72 7.37 11.47
N THR A 133 -8.21 6.15 11.59
CA THR A 133 -7.17 5.83 12.58
C THR A 133 -5.78 6.25 12.09
N ILE A 134 -5.52 6.16 10.77
CA ILE A 134 -4.26 6.53 10.13
C ILE A 134 -4.52 7.63 9.09
N PRO A 135 -4.79 8.88 9.54
CA PRO A 135 -5.24 9.96 8.68
C PRO A 135 -4.19 10.50 7.69
N TRP A 136 -2.96 10.08 7.78
CA TRP A 136 -1.89 10.42 6.85
C TRP A 136 -1.62 9.34 5.79
N THR A 137 -2.57 8.41 5.58
CA THR A 137 -2.54 7.50 4.43
C THR A 137 -2.76 8.30 3.15
N ASP A 138 -1.79 8.24 2.24
CA ASP A 138 -1.82 9.01 0.99
C ASP A 138 -2.70 8.37 -0.07
N GLU A 139 -2.61 7.05 -0.23
CA GLU A 139 -3.31 6.30 -1.28
C GLU A 139 -3.80 4.94 -0.77
N VAL A 140 -4.89 4.45 -1.35
CA VAL A 140 -5.37 3.09 -1.15
C VAL A 140 -5.52 2.36 -2.49
N SER A 141 -5.10 1.09 -2.53
CA SER A 141 -5.19 0.23 -3.70
C SER A 141 -6.18 -0.90 -3.43
N ILE A 142 -7.37 -0.83 -4.04
CA ILE A 142 -8.47 -1.77 -3.79
C ILE A 142 -8.92 -2.37 -5.11
N GLY A 143 -8.73 -3.68 -5.27
CA GLY A 143 -9.09 -4.41 -6.48
C GLY A 143 -10.33 -5.29 -6.28
N HIS A 144 -10.16 -6.47 -5.70
CA HIS A 144 -11.20 -7.48 -5.59
C HIS A 144 -12.49 -6.99 -4.95
N ALA A 145 -12.39 -6.34 -3.77
CA ALA A 145 -13.56 -5.87 -3.05
C ALA A 145 -14.35 -4.83 -3.87
N LEU A 146 -13.67 -3.88 -4.51
CA LEU A 146 -14.30 -2.86 -5.35
C LEU A 146 -15.04 -3.50 -6.53
N ILE A 147 -14.44 -4.47 -7.21
CA ILE A 147 -15.09 -5.16 -8.34
C ILE A 147 -16.27 -6.01 -7.87
N CYS A 148 -16.14 -6.73 -6.74
CA CYS A 148 -17.25 -7.47 -6.16
C CYS A 148 -18.44 -6.55 -5.82
N ASP A 149 -18.19 -5.43 -5.16
CA ASP A 149 -19.23 -4.44 -4.85
C ASP A 149 -19.85 -3.86 -6.13
N ALA A 150 -19.02 -3.59 -7.16
CA ALA A 150 -19.49 -3.06 -8.43
C ALA A 150 -20.43 -4.01 -9.19
N LEU A 151 -20.30 -5.33 -9.02
CA LEU A 151 -21.25 -6.30 -9.60
C LEU A 151 -22.68 -6.16 -9.04
N TYR A 152 -22.81 -5.72 -7.79
CA TYR A 152 -24.11 -5.53 -7.14
C TYR A 152 -24.61 -4.07 -7.20
N MET A 153 -23.71 -3.09 -7.07
CA MET A 153 -24.07 -1.67 -6.98
C MET A 153 -23.96 -0.92 -8.30
N GLY A 154 -23.24 -1.47 -9.28
CA GLY A 154 -22.74 -0.77 -10.45
C GLY A 154 -21.42 -0.05 -10.17
N LEU A 155 -20.54 0.04 -11.18
CA LEU A 155 -19.17 0.53 -11.03
C LEU A 155 -19.13 1.98 -10.50
N GLU A 156 -19.95 2.87 -11.04
CA GLU A 156 -19.99 4.28 -10.62
C GLU A 156 -20.36 4.43 -9.14
N ALA A 157 -21.40 3.70 -8.70
CA ALA A 157 -21.85 3.75 -7.30
C ALA A 157 -20.80 3.16 -6.35
N ALA A 158 -20.16 2.05 -6.74
CA ALA A 158 -19.09 1.45 -5.95
C ALA A 158 -17.90 2.41 -5.80
N VAL A 159 -17.40 2.99 -6.90
CA VAL A 159 -16.29 3.96 -6.85
C VAL A 159 -16.63 5.14 -5.95
N LYS A 160 -17.84 5.73 -6.09
CA LYS A 160 -18.28 6.82 -5.21
C LYS A 160 -18.34 6.43 -3.75
N ALA A 161 -18.81 5.23 -3.43
CA ALA A 161 -18.86 4.74 -2.06
C ALA A 161 -17.45 4.60 -1.43
N TYR A 162 -16.48 4.10 -2.18
CA TYR A 162 -15.08 4.02 -1.73
C TYR A 162 -14.46 5.41 -1.55
N LEU A 163 -14.65 6.32 -2.50
CA LEU A 163 -14.15 7.71 -2.39
C LEU A 163 -14.72 8.42 -1.16
N GLN A 164 -16.02 8.27 -0.88
CA GLN A 164 -16.63 8.85 0.33
C GLN A 164 -15.97 8.37 1.63
N LYS A 165 -15.43 7.13 1.65
CA LYS A 165 -14.69 6.61 2.81
C LYS A 165 -13.31 7.25 2.97
N THR A 166 -12.71 7.72 1.89
CA THR A 166 -11.40 8.39 1.92
C THR A 166 -11.50 9.91 2.09
N GLU A 167 -12.56 10.54 1.62
CA GLU A 167 -12.77 12.00 1.65
C GLU A 167 -13.20 12.55 3.02
N GLN A 168 -13.70 11.73 3.93
CA GLN A 168 -14.21 12.17 5.25
C GLN A 168 -13.17 12.87 6.14
N GLN A 169 -11.89 12.89 5.73
CA GLN A 169 -10.82 13.57 6.46
C GLN A 169 -10.71 15.06 6.21
N THR A 170 -11.16 15.56 5.07
CA THR A 170 -10.98 16.96 4.70
C THR A 170 -11.86 17.91 5.54
N ASN A 171 -12.87 17.38 6.22
CA ASN A 171 -13.85 18.17 7.00
C ASN A 171 -13.55 18.32 8.50
N ILE A 172 -12.45 17.74 9.03
CA ILE A 172 -12.11 17.82 10.46
C ILE A 172 -11.20 19.01 10.79
N ASN A 173 -10.59 19.66 9.80
CA ASN A 173 -9.66 20.77 10.00
C ASN A 173 -10.21 22.16 9.72
N ILE A 174 -11.54 22.37 9.78
CA ILE A 174 -12.14 23.72 9.75
C ILE A 174 -12.82 23.96 11.10
N LYS A 175 -12.03 24.26 12.11
CA LYS A 175 -12.43 25.07 13.28
C LYS A 175 -11.28 25.94 13.74
#